data_2beb32a47a6ed9fa7e10a61a8a88d08c
#
_entry.id   2beb32a47a6ed9fa7e10a61a8a88d08c
#
_cell.length_a   1.000
_cell.length_b   1.000
_cell.length_c   1.000
_cell.angle_alpha   90.00
_cell.angle_beta   90.00
_cell.angle_gamma   90.00
#
_symmetry.space_group_name_H-M   'P 1'
#
loop_
_entity.id
_entity.type
_entity.pdbx_description
1 polymer ?
#
loop_
_entity_poly.entity_id
_entity_poly.type
_entity_poly.pdbx_seq_one_letter_code
_entity_poly.pdbx_strand_id
1 'polypeptide(L)'
;MNTHFTAAVVGGGPAGLAAALALSAAGCDVLLAAPPHRAHGGAPDNRTAALFAGSIALLKNLDAWERIASHSAPITGIRIIDDTGGLLRAPELVFTAAEIDLDAFGWNVPNSALTAGLIEVAQRTGSRVRLHSTAGIVKAEIGASAVTLTTHEGATFTAGLVVGADGRGSLCRQAAGIGTRSWTYAQSAIATSFQHGRPHRNLSTEFHRPAGPFTTVPLKGLASSLVWVERPDEAQRLAALDEPAFRAVLEERLTGLLGPVGEITSRAVFPLSGLTAEAFGRNRVALVGEAGHVIPPIGAQGLNLGLRDAATLADCVADARAAEQDVGSAAVLDAYSARRRIDVTSRIATVDVLNRSLISALGPVHLARGLGLVALKTLGPLRRIAVREGLAPASADADLLHPDGARRLSERASGAARHSAA
;
A
#
# COMPACT_ATOMS: atom_id res chain seq x y z
N MET A 1 17.41 -24.28 18.88
CA MET A 1 17.18 -23.09 17.99
C MET A 1 16.64 -21.97 18.86
N ASN A 2 17.04 -20.70 18.61
CA ASN A 2 16.47 -19.58 19.37
C ASN A 2 14.96 -19.47 19.06
N THR A 3 14.12 -19.53 20.10
CA THR A 3 12.66 -19.45 20.01
C THR A 3 12.12 -18.13 20.55
N HIS A 4 13.02 -17.25 21.03
CA HIS A 4 12.68 -15.92 21.53
C HIS A 4 13.24 -14.83 20.61
N PHE A 5 12.40 -13.85 20.25
CA PHE A 5 12.73 -12.75 19.34
C PHE A 5 12.36 -11.39 19.97
N THR A 6 13.07 -10.35 19.55
CA THR A 6 12.67 -8.97 19.91
C THR A 6 11.30 -8.64 19.32
N ALA A 7 11.09 -9.02 18.03
CA ALA A 7 9.82 -8.84 17.34
C ALA A 7 9.48 -10.06 16.47
N ALA A 8 8.18 -10.31 16.27
CA ALA A 8 7.70 -11.29 15.30
C ALA A 8 6.68 -10.64 14.37
N VAL A 9 6.86 -10.84 13.08
CA VAL A 9 5.92 -10.37 12.03
C VAL A 9 5.14 -11.57 11.53
N VAL A 10 3.82 -11.49 11.55
CA VAL A 10 2.90 -12.49 11.05
C VAL A 10 2.31 -12.02 9.73
N GLY A 11 2.69 -12.67 8.63
CA GLY A 11 2.25 -12.36 7.28
C GLY A 11 3.39 -11.95 6.35
N GLY A 12 3.49 -12.64 5.20
CA GLY A 12 4.55 -12.50 4.19
C GLY A 12 4.18 -11.65 2.97
N GLY A 13 3.15 -10.82 3.08
CA GLY A 13 2.85 -9.82 2.05
C GLY A 13 3.86 -8.66 2.05
N PRO A 14 3.85 -7.79 1.02
CA PRO A 14 4.81 -6.69 0.91
C PRO A 14 4.91 -5.81 2.15
N ALA A 15 3.79 -5.51 2.81
CA ALA A 15 3.77 -4.70 4.04
C ALA A 15 4.43 -5.42 5.22
N GLY A 16 4.19 -6.74 5.38
CA GLY A 16 4.82 -7.55 6.44
C GLY A 16 6.31 -7.73 6.22
N LEU A 17 6.73 -8.01 4.99
CA LEU A 17 8.15 -8.09 4.62
C LEU A 17 8.87 -6.77 4.88
N ALA A 18 8.27 -5.63 4.46
CA ALA A 18 8.82 -4.31 4.73
C ALA A 18 8.90 -4.02 6.23
N ALA A 19 7.87 -4.41 7.02
CA ALA A 19 7.90 -4.26 8.47
C ALA A 19 9.01 -5.08 9.12
N ALA A 20 9.21 -6.33 8.69
CA ALA A 20 10.29 -7.17 9.21
C ALA A 20 11.67 -6.57 8.94
N LEU A 21 11.90 -6.06 7.71
CA LEU A 21 13.15 -5.41 7.33
C LEU A 21 13.36 -4.09 8.06
N ALA A 22 12.30 -3.26 8.21
CA ALA A 22 12.36 -1.98 8.92
C ALA A 22 12.68 -2.18 10.41
N LEU A 23 12.08 -3.18 11.06
CA LEU A 23 12.41 -3.53 12.44
C LEU A 23 13.83 -4.10 12.57
N SER A 24 14.29 -4.87 11.59
CA SER A 24 15.69 -5.33 11.53
C SER A 24 16.65 -4.15 11.42
N ALA A 25 16.34 -3.15 10.60
CA ALA A 25 17.10 -1.90 10.49
C ALA A 25 17.09 -1.08 11.79
N ALA A 26 16.01 -1.14 12.58
CA ALA A 26 15.93 -0.58 13.93
C ALA A 26 16.67 -1.44 14.98
N GLY A 27 17.41 -2.48 14.57
CA GLY A 27 18.27 -3.32 15.41
C GLY A 27 17.57 -4.49 16.10
N CYS A 28 16.34 -4.85 15.74
CA CYS A 28 15.62 -5.99 16.30
C CYS A 28 16.04 -7.32 15.67
N ASP A 29 16.06 -8.39 16.47
CA ASP A 29 16.02 -9.75 15.96
C ASP A 29 14.56 -10.10 15.66
N VAL A 30 14.27 -10.38 14.38
CA VAL A 30 12.90 -10.50 13.87
C VAL A 30 12.60 -11.89 13.37
N LEU A 31 11.52 -12.51 13.86
CA LEU A 31 10.89 -13.66 13.21
C LEU A 31 9.88 -13.17 12.17
N LEU A 32 9.96 -13.65 10.94
CA LEU A 32 8.89 -13.49 9.94
C LEU A 32 8.22 -14.85 9.72
N ALA A 33 6.99 -15.00 10.23
CA ALA A 33 6.17 -16.20 10.07
C ALA A 33 5.17 -15.99 8.93
N ALA A 34 5.30 -16.75 7.85
CA ALA A 34 4.49 -16.61 6.65
C ALA A 34 4.41 -17.91 5.85
N PRO A 35 3.38 -18.07 5.00
CA PRO A 35 3.36 -19.15 4.03
C PRO A 35 4.60 -19.11 3.12
N PRO A 36 5.07 -20.28 2.66
CA PRO A 36 6.21 -20.32 1.76
C PRO A 36 5.90 -19.49 0.52
N HIS A 37 6.82 -18.59 0.16
CA HIS A 37 6.70 -17.87 -1.09
C HIS A 37 6.83 -18.88 -2.23
N ARG A 38 5.73 -19.13 -2.92
CA ARG A 38 5.71 -20.03 -4.08
C ARG A 38 6.37 -19.29 -5.24
N ALA A 39 7.64 -19.54 -5.42
CA ALA A 39 8.39 -19.00 -6.56
C ALA A 39 7.80 -19.48 -7.91
N HIS A 40 7.20 -20.66 -7.96
CA HIS A 40 6.60 -21.23 -9.20
C HIS A 40 5.59 -22.33 -8.85
N GLY A 41 4.29 -22.11 -9.06
CA GLY A 41 3.28 -23.19 -8.92
C GLY A 41 1.87 -22.77 -8.54
N GLY A 42 1.62 -21.49 -8.23
CA GLY A 42 0.28 -20.88 -8.16
C GLY A 42 0.01 -20.01 -9.38
N ALA A 43 -1.23 -19.62 -9.64
CA ALA A 43 -1.51 -18.59 -10.64
C ALA A 43 -0.65 -17.34 -10.31
N PRO A 44 0.04 -16.76 -11.32
CA PRO A 44 0.90 -15.60 -11.09
C PRO A 44 0.06 -14.44 -10.52
N ASP A 45 0.58 -13.76 -9.50
CA ASP A 45 -0.03 -12.52 -9.03
C ASP A 45 0.26 -11.41 -10.05
N ASN A 46 -0.70 -11.19 -10.96
CA ASN A 46 -0.60 -10.19 -12.01
C ASN A 46 -0.97 -8.77 -11.53
N ARG A 47 -1.23 -8.61 -10.22
CA ARG A 47 -1.50 -7.29 -9.64
C ARG A 47 -0.23 -6.48 -9.55
N THR A 48 -0.42 -5.18 -9.59
CA THR A 48 0.64 -4.18 -9.44
C THR A 48 0.28 -3.18 -8.36
N ALA A 49 1.27 -2.50 -7.84
CA ALA A 49 1.09 -1.40 -6.91
C ALA A 49 1.80 -0.16 -7.43
N ALA A 50 1.08 0.95 -7.54
CA ALA A 50 1.70 2.25 -7.73
C ALA A 50 2.26 2.72 -6.39
N LEU A 51 3.59 2.72 -6.25
CA LEU A 51 4.30 3.12 -5.06
C LEU A 51 4.80 4.56 -5.22
N PHE A 52 4.45 5.43 -4.28
CA PHE A 52 4.85 6.83 -4.30
C PHE A 52 6.27 7.05 -3.77
N ALA A 53 6.79 8.26 -3.93
CA ALA A 53 8.18 8.61 -3.65
C ALA A 53 8.65 8.17 -2.25
N GLY A 54 7.84 8.37 -1.19
CA GLY A 54 8.18 7.92 0.16
C GLY A 54 8.30 6.39 0.28
N SER A 55 7.41 5.64 -0.40
CA SER A 55 7.50 4.16 -0.43
C SER A 55 8.74 3.69 -1.20
N ILE A 56 9.13 4.39 -2.26
CA ILE A 56 10.38 4.11 -2.99
C ILE A 56 11.60 4.43 -2.12
N ALA A 57 11.56 5.54 -1.35
CA ALA A 57 12.62 5.86 -0.39
C ALA A 57 12.77 4.76 0.67
N LEU A 58 11.66 4.25 1.22
CA LEU A 58 11.68 3.10 2.12
C LEU A 58 12.37 1.90 1.49
N LEU A 59 11.99 1.52 0.26
CA LEU A 59 12.58 0.37 -0.43
C LEU A 59 14.08 0.56 -0.70
N LYS A 60 14.53 1.80 -0.98
CA LYS A 60 15.95 2.15 -1.12
C LYS A 60 16.67 2.00 0.23
N ASN A 61 16.13 2.55 1.30
CA ASN A 61 16.69 2.47 2.64
C ASN A 61 16.74 1.03 3.20
N LEU A 62 15.90 0.14 2.68
CA LEU A 62 15.91 -1.29 2.98
C LEU A 62 16.75 -2.13 1.99
N ASP A 63 17.53 -1.52 1.11
CA ASP A 63 18.33 -2.18 0.06
C ASP A 63 17.52 -3.08 -0.90
N ALA A 64 16.21 -2.86 -1.00
CA ALA A 64 15.32 -3.67 -1.83
C ALA A 64 15.10 -3.07 -3.23
N TRP A 65 15.23 -1.75 -3.39
CA TRP A 65 14.83 -1.06 -4.61
C TRP A 65 15.58 -1.52 -5.86
N GLU A 66 16.89 -1.70 -5.78
CA GLU A 66 17.72 -2.08 -6.93
C GLU A 66 17.30 -3.42 -7.56
N ARG A 67 16.72 -4.32 -6.76
CA ARG A 67 16.20 -5.62 -7.21
C ARG A 67 14.84 -5.51 -7.89
N ILE A 68 14.11 -4.44 -7.59
CA ILE A 68 12.72 -4.22 -7.99
C ILE A 68 12.64 -3.26 -9.18
N ALA A 69 13.53 -2.29 -9.23
CA ALA A 69 13.52 -1.19 -10.20
C ALA A 69 13.50 -1.68 -11.67
N SER A 70 14.25 -2.73 -11.98
CA SER A 70 14.32 -3.30 -13.33
C SER A 70 12.97 -3.84 -13.85
N HIS A 71 12.03 -4.15 -12.95
CA HIS A 71 10.68 -4.65 -13.25
C HIS A 71 9.60 -3.56 -13.20
N SER A 72 9.94 -2.35 -12.79
CA SER A 72 9.02 -1.27 -12.49
C SER A 72 8.97 -0.23 -13.60
N ALA A 73 7.87 0.50 -13.71
CA ALA A 73 7.73 1.60 -14.64
C ALA A 73 7.46 2.93 -13.89
N PRO A 74 8.14 4.04 -14.25
CA PRO A 74 7.90 5.33 -13.60
C PRO A 74 6.50 5.86 -13.93
N ILE A 75 5.93 6.60 -12.98
CA ILE A 75 4.70 7.38 -13.16
C ILE A 75 5.11 8.85 -13.12
N THR A 76 5.35 9.43 -14.29
CA THR A 76 5.79 10.84 -14.41
C THR A 76 4.65 11.82 -14.46
N GLY A 77 3.41 11.32 -14.69
CA GLY A 77 2.21 12.15 -14.67
C GLY A 77 0.95 11.34 -14.37
N ILE A 78 -0.07 12.07 -13.94
CA ILE A 78 -1.42 11.57 -13.69
C ILE A 78 -2.38 12.39 -14.53
N ARG A 79 -3.12 11.71 -15.40
CA ARG A 79 -4.16 12.28 -16.23
C ARG A 79 -5.53 11.90 -15.67
N ILE A 80 -6.40 12.88 -15.50
CA ILE A 80 -7.79 12.69 -15.09
C ILE A 80 -8.70 13.15 -16.22
N ILE A 81 -9.59 12.25 -16.63
CA ILE A 81 -10.57 12.47 -17.71
C ILE A 81 -11.97 12.33 -17.10
N ASP A 82 -12.79 13.35 -17.23
CA ASP A 82 -14.21 13.28 -16.88
C ASP A 82 -15.00 12.56 -17.98
N ASP A 83 -15.34 11.31 -17.73
CA ASP A 83 -16.10 10.42 -18.60
C ASP A 83 -17.45 10.02 -17.96
N THR A 84 -18.03 10.94 -17.18
CA THR A 84 -19.30 10.70 -16.47
C THR A 84 -20.53 10.79 -17.37
N GLY A 85 -20.37 11.20 -18.62
CA GLY A 85 -21.49 11.34 -19.59
C GLY A 85 -22.35 12.59 -19.37
N GLY A 86 -21.96 13.49 -18.46
CA GLY A 86 -22.68 14.73 -18.20
C GLY A 86 -22.62 15.73 -19.40
N LEU A 87 -23.64 16.59 -19.50
CA LEU A 87 -23.65 17.66 -20.53
C LEU A 87 -22.49 18.66 -20.37
N LEU A 88 -22.08 18.92 -19.11
CA LEU A 88 -20.93 19.75 -18.77
C LEU A 88 -19.81 18.85 -18.32
N ARG A 89 -18.87 18.55 -19.19
CA ARG A 89 -17.67 17.79 -18.85
C ARG A 89 -16.60 18.69 -18.24
N ALA A 90 -15.98 18.23 -17.15
CA ALA A 90 -14.80 18.92 -16.65
C ALA A 90 -13.64 18.80 -17.67
N PRO A 91 -12.78 19.81 -17.78
CA PRO A 91 -11.64 19.74 -18.68
C PRO A 91 -10.67 18.64 -18.21
N GLU A 92 -10.02 18.00 -19.18
CA GLU A 92 -8.90 17.08 -18.87
C GLU A 92 -7.84 17.78 -18.02
N LEU A 93 -7.40 17.09 -16.97
CA LEU A 93 -6.33 17.53 -16.09
C LEU A 93 -5.14 16.57 -16.23
N VAL A 94 -3.97 17.14 -16.43
CA VAL A 94 -2.71 16.39 -16.39
C VAL A 94 -1.83 17.02 -15.32
N PHE A 95 -1.49 16.25 -14.30
CA PHE A 95 -0.49 16.60 -13.30
C PHE A 95 0.84 15.97 -13.70
N THR A 96 1.95 16.71 -13.58
CA THR A 96 3.29 16.19 -13.84
C THR A 96 4.15 16.25 -12.61
N ALA A 97 5.05 15.28 -12.44
CA ALA A 97 5.93 15.21 -11.28
C ALA A 97 6.86 16.44 -11.20
N ALA A 98 7.25 16.99 -12.34
CA ALA A 98 8.07 18.20 -12.42
C ALA A 98 7.41 19.43 -11.77
N GLU A 99 6.08 19.49 -11.63
CA GLU A 99 5.38 20.59 -10.94
C GLU A 99 5.68 20.69 -9.44
N ILE A 100 6.20 19.62 -8.87
CA ILE A 100 6.61 19.54 -7.45
C ILE A 100 8.07 19.10 -7.30
N ASP A 101 8.89 19.35 -8.32
CA ASP A 101 10.33 19.10 -8.34
C ASP A 101 10.71 17.61 -8.15
N LEU A 102 9.89 16.69 -8.70
CA LEU A 102 10.16 15.26 -8.72
C LEU A 102 10.35 14.76 -10.16
N ASP A 103 11.24 13.77 -10.34
CA ASP A 103 11.40 13.06 -11.62
C ASP A 103 10.19 12.17 -11.94
N ALA A 104 9.59 11.58 -10.91
CA ALA A 104 8.38 10.78 -10.98
C ALA A 104 7.58 10.89 -9.68
N PHE A 105 6.26 10.81 -9.77
CA PHE A 105 5.39 10.69 -8.59
C PHE A 105 5.62 9.40 -7.81
N GLY A 106 6.09 8.37 -8.52
CA GLY A 106 6.34 7.05 -8.01
C GLY A 106 6.53 6.06 -9.15
N TRP A 107 6.37 4.79 -8.84
CA TRP A 107 6.61 3.70 -9.77
C TRP A 107 5.51 2.66 -9.66
N ASN A 108 5.05 2.15 -10.79
CA ASN A 108 4.17 0.99 -10.82
C ASN A 108 5.02 -0.29 -10.77
N VAL A 109 4.81 -1.08 -9.74
CA VAL A 109 5.63 -2.24 -9.39
C VAL A 109 4.77 -3.50 -9.42
N PRO A 110 5.14 -4.55 -10.17
CA PRO A 110 4.49 -5.85 -10.04
C PRO A 110 4.64 -6.42 -8.62
N ASN A 111 3.54 -6.87 -8.01
CA ASN A 111 3.56 -7.41 -6.65
C ASN A 111 4.54 -8.59 -6.49
N SER A 112 4.65 -9.42 -7.51
CA SER A 112 5.59 -10.54 -7.55
C SER A 112 7.05 -10.08 -7.45
N ALA A 113 7.43 -9.03 -8.20
CA ALA A 113 8.78 -8.46 -8.16
C ALA A 113 9.05 -7.78 -6.82
N LEU A 114 8.06 -7.05 -6.27
CA LEU A 114 8.17 -6.40 -4.97
C LEU A 114 8.41 -7.42 -3.86
N THR A 115 7.59 -8.47 -3.82
CA THR A 115 7.70 -9.52 -2.81
C THR A 115 9.02 -10.29 -2.94
N ALA A 116 9.43 -10.65 -4.17
CA ALA A 116 10.69 -11.36 -4.40
C ALA A 116 11.90 -10.52 -3.96
N GLY A 117 11.95 -9.24 -4.32
CA GLY A 117 13.04 -8.34 -3.93
C GLY A 117 13.15 -8.15 -2.41
N LEU A 118 12.02 -8.03 -1.70
CA LEU A 118 12.02 -7.94 -0.24
C LEU A 118 12.47 -9.25 0.44
N ILE A 119 12.05 -10.39 -0.08
CA ILE A 119 12.48 -11.71 0.42
C ILE A 119 13.98 -11.91 0.23
N GLU A 120 14.51 -11.54 -0.93
CA GLU A 120 15.93 -11.65 -1.21
C GLU A 120 16.77 -10.86 -0.19
N VAL A 121 16.32 -9.65 0.17
CA VAL A 121 16.97 -8.86 1.22
C VAL A 121 16.87 -9.55 2.58
N ALA A 122 15.70 -10.08 2.92
CA ALA A 122 15.48 -10.76 4.20
C ALA A 122 16.35 -12.02 4.35
N GLN A 123 16.71 -12.67 3.24
CA GLN A 123 17.52 -13.89 3.21
C GLN A 123 19.04 -13.63 3.13
N ARG A 124 19.48 -12.36 3.01
CA ARG A 124 20.91 -12.04 2.92
C ARG A 124 21.69 -12.49 4.17
N THR A 125 22.92 -12.89 3.96
CA THR A 125 23.85 -13.18 5.06
C THR A 125 24.00 -11.96 5.97
N GLY A 126 23.88 -12.17 7.28
CA GLY A 126 23.90 -11.08 8.28
C GLY A 126 22.54 -10.39 8.50
N SER A 127 21.48 -10.76 7.79
CA SER A 127 20.13 -10.29 8.09
C SER A 127 19.71 -10.72 9.50
N ARG A 128 19.09 -9.82 10.25
CA ARG A 128 18.45 -10.13 11.54
C ARG A 128 17.02 -10.65 11.39
N VAL A 129 16.57 -10.87 10.15
CA VAL A 129 15.25 -11.46 9.86
C VAL A 129 15.40 -12.95 9.69
N ARG A 130 14.72 -13.71 10.54
CA ARG A 130 14.59 -15.17 10.42
C ARG A 130 13.25 -15.51 9.77
N LEU A 131 13.30 -16.03 8.56
CA LEU A 131 12.12 -16.53 7.86
C LEU A 131 11.70 -17.88 8.43
N HIS A 132 10.44 -18.02 8.83
CA HIS A 132 9.81 -19.28 9.21
C HIS A 132 8.63 -19.56 8.29
N SER A 133 8.74 -20.61 7.50
CA SER A 133 7.69 -21.06 6.58
C SER A 133 6.63 -21.85 7.36
N THR A 134 5.40 -21.37 7.34
CA THR A 134 4.24 -21.99 7.99
C THR A 134 2.98 -21.72 7.19
N ALA A 135 1.99 -22.61 7.25
CA ALA A 135 0.68 -22.37 6.67
C ALA A 135 -0.05 -21.17 7.32
N GLY A 136 0.32 -20.83 8.56
CA GLY A 136 -0.20 -19.68 9.30
C GLY A 136 0.04 -19.78 10.78
N ILE A 137 -0.23 -18.70 11.49
CA ILE A 137 -0.33 -18.68 12.96
C ILE A 137 -1.77 -19.04 13.32
N VAL A 138 -1.93 -20.05 14.20
CA VAL A 138 -3.25 -20.51 14.65
C VAL A 138 -3.59 -20.02 16.05
N LYS A 139 -2.59 -19.57 16.82
CA LYS A 139 -2.79 -19.05 18.17
C LYS A 139 -1.76 -17.98 18.50
N ALA A 140 -2.22 -16.89 19.15
CA ALA A 140 -1.38 -15.86 19.73
C ALA A 140 -1.82 -15.62 21.16
N GLU A 141 -0.96 -15.96 22.14
CA GLU A 141 -1.22 -15.82 23.57
C GLU A 141 -0.42 -14.66 24.12
N ILE A 142 -1.14 -13.65 24.59
CA ILE A 142 -0.54 -12.41 25.08
C ILE A 142 -0.18 -12.59 26.55
N GLY A 143 1.11 -12.52 26.84
CA GLY A 143 1.65 -12.50 28.19
C GLY A 143 2.06 -11.08 28.63
N ALA A 144 2.48 -10.94 29.87
CA ALA A 144 2.91 -9.67 30.44
C ALA A 144 4.17 -9.11 29.75
N SER A 145 5.16 -9.95 29.42
CA SER A 145 6.45 -9.55 28.84
C SER A 145 6.65 -10.00 27.39
N ALA A 146 5.86 -10.94 26.88
CA ALA A 146 5.99 -11.49 25.53
C ALA A 146 4.67 -12.07 25.05
N VAL A 147 4.55 -12.24 23.73
CA VAL A 147 3.46 -12.97 23.08
C VAL A 147 4.01 -14.33 22.62
N THR A 148 3.26 -15.39 22.87
CA THR A 148 3.55 -16.74 22.37
C THR A 148 2.73 -16.98 21.10
N LEU A 149 3.41 -17.30 20.01
CA LEU A 149 2.81 -17.63 18.71
C LEU A 149 2.91 -19.15 18.48
N THR A 150 1.80 -19.77 18.08
CA THR A 150 1.78 -21.19 17.69
C THR A 150 1.46 -21.26 16.19
N THR A 151 2.30 -21.95 15.43
CA THR A 151 2.10 -22.18 14.00
C THR A 151 1.13 -23.31 13.74
N HIS A 152 0.60 -23.40 12.52
CA HIS A 152 -0.27 -24.49 12.10
C HIS A 152 0.42 -25.88 12.26
N GLU A 153 1.74 -25.93 12.09
CA GLU A 153 2.55 -27.14 12.22
C GLU A 153 2.93 -27.46 13.68
N GLY A 154 2.44 -26.67 14.65
CA GLY A 154 2.67 -26.86 16.08
C GLY A 154 3.97 -26.29 16.64
N ALA A 155 4.78 -25.60 15.83
CA ALA A 155 5.95 -24.89 16.35
C ALA A 155 5.53 -23.66 17.18
N THR A 156 6.29 -23.36 18.24
CA THR A 156 6.03 -22.22 19.14
C THR A 156 7.20 -21.26 19.17
N PHE A 157 6.89 -19.97 19.17
CA PHE A 157 7.85 -18.86 19.26
C PHE A 157 7.34 -17.82 20.23
N THR A 158 8.25 -17.08 20.86
CA THR A 158 7.92 -15.95 21.72
C THR A 158 8.54 -14.67 21.17
N ALA A 159 7.84 -13.54 21.30
CA ALA A 159 8.35 -12.24 20.90
C ALA A 159 7.89 -11.14 21.85
N GLY A 160 8.75 -10.15 22.09
CA GLY A 160 8.42 -8.97 22.88
C GLY A 160 7.34 -8.11 22.22
N LEU A 161 7.39 -8.01 20.89
CA LEU A 161 6.41 -7.31 20.05
C LEU A 161 5.95 -8.24 18.93
N VAL A 162 4.65 -8.30 18.66
CA VAL A 162 4.08 -8.97 17.47
C VAL A 162 3.55 -7.92 16.50
N VAL A 163 3.87 -8.08 15.23
CA VAL A 163 3.33 -7.26 14.14
C VAL A 163 2.35 -8.10 13.33
N GLY A 164 1.07 -7.76 13.43
CA GLY A 164 0.02 -8.36 12.61
C GLY A 164 0.02 -7.72 11.22
N ALA A 165 0.51 -8.46 10.22
CA ALA A 165 0.45 -8.15 8.80
C ALA A 165 -0.29 -9.26 8.03
N ASP A 166 -1.21 -9.92 8.73
CA ASP A 166 -1.93 -11.15 8.40
C ASP A 166 -3.30 -10.87 7.72
N GLY A 167 -3.45 -9.66 7.18
CA GLY A 167 -4.56 -9.29 6.31
C GLY A 167 -5.88 -8.97 7.04
N ARG A 168 -6.96 -8.86 6.29
CA ARG A 168 -8.28 -8.40 6.76
C ARG A 168 -8.83 -9.22 7.92
N GLY A 169 -8.63 -10.53 7.89
CA GLY A 169 -9.07 -11.47 8.92
C GLY A 169 -8.10 -11.62 10.08
N SER A 170 -7.20 -10.66 10.32
CA SER A 170 -6.08 -10.72 11.25
C SER A 170 -6.37 -11.42 12.58
N LEU A 171 -5.70 -12.55 12.81
CA LEU A 171 -5.70 -13.27 14.08
C LEU A 171 -4.95 -12.45 15.15
N CYS A 172 -3.86 -11.77 14.75
CA CYS A 172 -3.10 -10.92 15.66
C CYS A 172 -3.96 -9.78 16.22
N ARG A 173 -4.77 -9.14 15.38
CA ARG A 173 -5.72 -8.10 15.80
C ARG A 173 -6.75 -8.64 16.78
N GLN A 174 -7.33 -9.80 16.49
CA GLN A 174 -8.33 -10.46 17.36
C GLN A 174 -7.72 -10.83 18.70
N ALA A 175 -6.52 -11.42 18.73
CA ALA A 175 -5.81 -11.78 19.94
C ALA A 175 -5.50 -10.56 20.82
N ALA A 176 -5.20 -9.41 20.21
CA ALA A 176 -4.97 -8.16 20.92
C ALA A 176 -6.26 -7.49 21.46
N GLY A 177 -7.45 -8.04 21.14
CA GLY A 177 -8.73 -7.46 21.53
C GLY A 177 -9.00 -6.11 20.84
N ILE A 178 -8.52 -5.93 19.60
CA ILE A 178 -8.71 -4.70 18.83
C ILE A 178 -9.93 -4.87 17.92
N GLY A 179 -10.97 -4.06 18.16
CA GLY A 179 -12.17 -3.98 17.35
C GLY A 179 -11.91 -3.31 15.99
N THR A 180 -12.88 -3.45 15.09
CA THR A 180 -12.84 -2.82 13.76
C THR A 180 -14.16 -2.18 13.39
N ARG A 181 -14.11 -1.10 12.65
CA ARG A 181 -15.22 -0.57 11.87
C ARG A 181 -15.02 -0.97 10.40
N SER A 182 -15.99 -1.66 9.82
CA SER A 182 -15.96 -2.07 8.41
C SER A 182 -17.21 -1.63 7.68
N TRP A 183 -17.09 -1.43 6.37
CA TRP A 183 -18.20 -1.08 5.47
C TRP A 183 -17.94 -1.64 4.07
N THR A 184 -18.97 -1.74 3.27
CA THR A 184 -18.94 -2.20 1.90
C THR A 184 -19.41 -1.12 0.94
N TYR A 185 -18.94 -1.18 -0.30
CA TYR A 185 -19.44 -0.36 -1.39
C TYR A 185 -20.22 -1.26 -2.36
N ALA A 186 -21.24 -0.72 -3.02
CA ALA A 186 -21.94 -1.40 -4.11
C ALA A 186 -21.11 -1.39 -5.40
N GLN A 187 -19.84 -1.76 -5.29
CA GLN A 187 -18.83 -1.70 -6.35
C GLN A 187 -17.87 -2.89 -6.24
N SER A 188 -17.33 -3.33 -7.37
CA SER A 188 -16.22 -4.28 -7.48
C SER A 188 -15.17 -3.74 -8.42
N ALA A 189 -13.90 -4.07 -8.18
CA ALA A 189 -12.80 -3.76 -9.07
C ALA A 189 -12.38 -4.97 -9.87
N ILE A 190 -12.22 -4.80 -11.18
CA ILE A 190 -11.54 -5.75 -12.07
C ILE A 190 -10.09 -5.32 -12.16
N ALA A 191 -9.16 -6.21 -11.83
CA ALA A 191 -7.74 -6.00 -11.97
C ALA A 191 -7.17 -6.93 -13.03
N THR A 192 -6.40 -6.38 -13.97
CA THR A 192 -5.68 -7.10 -15.02
C THR A 192 -4.52 -6.26 -15.55
N SER A 193 -3.73 -6.79 -16.47
CA SER A 193 -2.75 -6.05 -17.24
C SER A 193 -2.89 -6.39 -18.71
N PHE A 194 -2.50 -5.48 -19.60
CA PHE A 194 -2.63 -5.66 -21.04
C PHE A 194 -1.52 -4.96 -21.81
N GLN A 195 -1.21 -5.50 -22.99
CA GLN A 195 -0.35 -4.86 -23.98
C GLN A 195 -1.16 -3.93 -24.88
N HIS A 196 -0.50 -2.94 -25.46
CA HIS A 196 -1.15 -1.94 -26.32
C HIS A 196 -0.21 -1.36 -27.38
N GLY A 197 -0.78 -0.78 -28.45
CA GLY A 197 -0.04 -0.36 -29.64
C GLY A 197 0.57 1.05 -29.59
N ARG A 198 0.20 1.91 -28.60
CA ARG A 198 0.71 3.28 -28.51
C ARG A 198 1.36 3.55 -27.16
N PRO A 199 2.48 4.30 -27.07
CA PRO A 199 3.15 4.60 -25.82
C PRO A 199 2.24 5.31 -24.81
N HIS A 200 2.21 4.82 -23.57
CA HIS A 200 1.53 5.46 -22.43
C HIS A 200 2.27 6.70 -21.91
N ARG A 201 3.51 6.96 -22.36
CA ARG A 201 4.35 8.12 -21.99
C ARG A 201 4.53 8.28 -20.47
N ASN A 202 4.53 7.16 -19.72
CA ASN A 202 4.59 7.12 -18.26
C ASN A 202 3.45 7.89 -17.56
N LEU A 203 2.32 8.07 -18.22
CA LEU A 203 1.13 8.70 -17.65
C LEU A 203 0.18 7.63 -17.11
N SER A 204 -0.15 7.70 -15.82
CA SER A 204 -1.32 7.04 -15.27
C SER A 204 -2.56 7.80 -15.72
N THR A 205 -3.54 7.12 -16.31
CA THR A 205 -4.78 7.76 -16.78
C THR A 205 -5.98 7.20 -16.05
N GLU A 206 -6.73 8.06 -15.39
CA GLU A 206 -7.94 7.75 -14.67
C GLU A 206 -9.15 8.40 -15.35
N PHE A 207 -10.06 7.57 -15.83
CA PHE A 207 -11.36 7.99 -16.35
C PHE A 207 -12.36 7.94 -15.19
N HIS A 208 -12.94 9.08 -14.88
CA HIS A 208 -14.02 9.21 -13.91
C HIS A 208 -15.34 8.83 -14.55
N ARG A 209 -15.96 7.74 -14.10
CA ARG A 209 -17.22 7.19 -14.64
C ARG A 209 -18.28 7.07 -13.53
N PRO A 210 -19.58 6.96 -13.88
CA PRO A 210 -20.65 6.91 -12.89
C PRO A 210 -20.57 5.70 -11.96
N ALA A 211 -20.03 4.54 -12.42
CA ALA A 211 -19.87 3.36 -11.60
C ALA A 211 -18.59 3.38 -10.73
N GLY A 212 -17.62 4.21 -11.11
CA GLY A 212 -16.33 4.34 -10.44
C GLY A 212 -15.19 4.61 -11.43
N PRO A 213 -13.96 4.74 -10.96
CA PRO A 213 -12.81 5.01 -11.80
C PRO A 213 -12.43 3.81 -12.68
N PHE A 214 -11.98 4.12 -13.90
CA PHE A 214 -11.29 3.20 -14.80
C PHE A 214 -9.86 3.73 -14.97
N THR A 215 -8.88 3.04 -14.38
CA THR A 215 -7.52 3.57 -14.26
C THR A 215 -6.53 2.64 -14.95
N THR A 216 -5.76 3.19 -15.89
CA THR A 216 -4.59 2.53 -16.48
C THR A 216 -3.31 3.08 -15.87
N VAL A 217 -2.39 2.20 -15.49
CA VAL A 217 -1.11 2.59 -14.88
C VAL A 217 0.04 1.99 -15.72
N PRO A 218 1.07 2.77 -16.08
CA PRO A 218 2.19 2.31 -16.88
C PRO A 218 2.85 1.04 -16.36
N LEU A 219 3.19 0.13 -17.26
CA LEU A 219 4.12 -0.96 -17.08
C LEU A 219 5.29 -0.80 -18.05
N LYS A 220 6.31 -1.65 -17.94
CA LYS A 220 7.46 -1.61 -18.87
C LYS A 220 7.02 -1.89 -20.31
N GLY A 221 7.60 -1.18 -21.26
CA GLY A 221 7.29 -1.31 -22.67
C GLY A 221 5.94 -0.72 -23.04
N LEU A 222 5.23 -1.38 -23.92
CA LEU A 222 3.89 -1.02 -24.37
C LEU A 222 2.85 -1.86 -23.59
N ALA A 223 2.83 -1.70 -22.28
CA ALA A 223 1.90 -2.41 -21.41
C ALA A 223 1.39 -1.50 -20.29
N SER A 224 0.21 -1.79 -19.79
CA SER A 224 -0.41 -1.09 -18.64
C SER A 224 -1.13 -2.08 -17.74
N SER A 225 -1.14 -1.82 -16.45
CA SER A 225 -2.10 -2.44 -15.54
C SER A 225 -3.40 -1.66 -15.54
N LEU A 226 -4.49 -2.35 -15.26
CA LEU A 226 -5.85 -1.82 -15.21
C LEU A 226 -6.47 -2.10 -13.85
N VAL A 227 -7.07 -1.07 -13.27
CA VAL A 227 -8.06 -1.18 -12.20
C VAL A 227 -9.35 -0.54 -12.72
N TRP A 228 -10.36 -1.37 -12.89
CA TRP A 228 -11.66 -0.96 -13.43
C TRP A 228 -12.74 -1.18 -12.39
N VAL A 229 -13.27 -0.10 -11.85
CA VAL A 229 -14.34 -0.15 -10.84
C VAL A 229 -15.71 -0.10 -11.55
N GLU A 230 -16.55 -1.08 -11.22
CA GLU A 230 -17.91 -1.24 -11.74
C GLU A 230 -18.89 -1.71 -10.67
N ARG A 231 -20.18 -1.73 -11.00
CA ARG A 231 -21.18 -2.43 -10.17
C ARG A 231 -20.86 -3.92 -10.11
N PRO A 232 -21.17 -4.61 -9.01
CA PRO A 232 -20.76 -6.01 -8.83
C PRO A 232 -21.21 -6.95 -9.92
N ASP A 233 -22.46 -6.82 -10.39
CA ASP A 233 -23.04 -7.60 -11.48
C ASP A 233 -22.31 -7.39 -12.80
N GLU A 234 -22.03 -6.15 -13.14
CA GLU A 234 -21.32 -5.79 -14.37
C GLU A 234 -19.86 -6.21 -14.32
N ALA A 235 -19.18 -6.05 -13.17
CA ALA A 235 -17.81 -6.52 -13.00
C ALA A 235 -17.69 -8.04 -13.21
N GLN A 236 -18.65 -8.83 -12.70
CA GLN A 236 -18.70 -10.27 -12.93
C GLN A 236 -18.97 -10.60 -14.39
N ARG A 237 -19.93 -9.92 -15.01
CA ARG A 237 -20.24 -10.10 -16.45
C ARG A 237 -19.01 -9.83 -17.32
N LEU A 238 -18.32 -8.71 -17.08
CA LEU A 238 -17.11 -8.33 -17.83
C LEU A 238 -15.97 -9.32 -17.62
N ALA A 239 -15.76 -9.77 -16.40
CA ALA A 239 -14.71 -10.75 -16.10
C ALA A 239 -14.97 -12.12 -16.73
N ALA A 240 -16.23 -12.48 -16.95
CA ALA A 240 -16.64 -13.76 -17.57
C ALA A 240 -16.62 -13.74 -19.10
N LEU A 241 -16.47 -12.59 -19.75
CA LEU A 241 -16.36 -12.50 -21.22
C LEU A 241 -15.15 -13.31 -21.71
N ASP A 242 -15.24 -13.86 -22.91
CA ASP A 242 -14.05 -14.38 -23.59
C ASP A 242 -13.05 -13.25 -23.89
N GLU A 243 -11.84 -13.61 -24.27
CA GLU A 243 -10.78 -12.60 -24.48
C GLU A 243 -11.12 -11.62 -25.62
N PRO A 244 -11.62 -12.05 -26.81
CA PRO A 244 -12.00 -11.14 -27.88
C PRO A 244 -13.08 -10.14 -27.47
N ALA A 245 -14.13 -10.59 -26.79
CA ALA A 245 -15.23 -9.72 -26.33
C ALA A 245 -14.75 -8.74 -25.25
N PHE A 246 -13.94 -9.19 -24.29
CA PHE A 246 -13.36 -8.30 -23.27
C PHE A 246 -12.44 -7.26 -23.92
N ARG A 247 -11.60 -7.67 -24.88
CA ARG A 247 -10.73 -6.77 -25.65
C ARG A 247 -11.50 -5.68 -26.35
N ALA A 248 -12.59 -6.02 -27.04
CA ALA A 248 -13.44 -5.07 -27.73
C ALA A 248 -14.02 -4.02 -26.76
N VAL A 249 -14.53 -4.47 -25.61
CA VAL A 249 -15.04 -3.55 -24.57
C VAL A 249 -13.91 -2.69 -24.00
N LEU A 250 -12.73 -3.26 -23.78
CA LEU A 250 -11.58 -2.52 -23.25
C LEU A 250 -11.11 -1.45 -24.23
N GLU A 251 -11.04 -1.74 -25.54
CA GLU A 251 -10.68 -0.78 -26.58
C GLU A 251 -11.69 0.36 -26.68
N GLU A 252 -12.99 0.05 -26.61
CA GLU A 252 -14.05 1.06 -26.56
C GLU A 252 -13.86 1.99 -25.37
N ARG A 253 -13.56 1.43 -24.18
CA ARG A 253 -13.38 2.18 -22.96
C ARG A 253 -12.12 3.04 -22.96
N LEU A 254 -11.07 2.62 -23.65
CA LEU A 254 -9.83 3.37 -23.82
C LEU A 254 -9.95 4.51 -24.84
N THR A 255 -11.01 4.56 -25.63
CA THR A 255 -11.27 5.61 -26.64
C THR A 255 -10.07 5.87 -27.56
N GLY A 256 -9.31 4.82 -27.89
CA GLY A 256 -8.13 4.87 -28.75
C GLY A 256 -6.87 5.48 -28.13
N LEU A 257 -6.89 5.82 -26.84
CA LEU A 257 -5.78 6.45 -26.13
C LEU A 257 -4.47 5.66 -26.24
N LEU A 258 -4.54 4.33 -26.04
CA LEU A 258 -3.39 3.43 -26.06
C LEU A 258 -3.28 2.62 -27.37
N GLY A 259 -4.13 2.89 -28.37
CA GLY A 259 -4.15 2.13 -29.62
C GLY A 259 -4.75 0.73 -29.44
N PRO A 260 -4.48 -0.19 -30.40
CA PRO A 260 -4.99 -1.55 -30.34
C PRO A 260 -4.53 -2.27 -29.07
N VAL A 261 -5.42 -3.06 -28.45
CA VAL A 261 -5.12 -3.87 -27.27
C VAL A 261 -4.57 -5.23 -27.72
N GLY A 262 -3.42 -5.61 -27.17
CA GLY A 262 -2.77 -6.89 -27.40
C GLY A 262 -3.17 -7.96 -26.39
N GLU A 263 -2.16 -8.68 -25.87
CA GLU A 263 -2.31 -9.72 -24.87
C GLU A 263 -2.88 -9.15 -23.55
N ILE A 264 -3.84 -9.88 -22.97
CA ILE A 264 -4.48 -9.51 -21.69
C ILE A 264 -4.21 -10.62 -20.69
N THR A 265 -3.75 -10.26 -19.49
CA THR A 265 -3.52 -11.23 -18.42
C THR A 265 -4.83 -11.69 -17.78
N SER A 266 -4.76 -12.69 -16.88
CA SER A 266 -5.93 -13.13 -16.12
C SER A 266 -6.60 -11.96 -15.39
N ARG A 267 -7.92 -11.98 -15.37
CA ARG A 267 -8.78 -10.97 -14.74
C ARG A 267 -9.17 -11.43 -13.34
N ALA A 268 -8.98 -10.58 -12.35
CA ALA A 268 -9.40 -10.85 -10.99
C ALA A 268 -10.45 -9.81 -10.55
N VAL A 269 -11.52 -10.25 -9.90
CA VAL A 269 -12.61 -9.38 -9.41
C VAL A 269 -12.56 -9.33 -7.89
N PHE A 270 -12.58 -8.12 -7.33
CA PHE A 270 -12.54 -7.88 -5.90
C PHE A 270 -13.71 -6.97 -5.48
N PRO A 271 -14.55 -7.37 -4.51
CA PRO A 271 -15.54 -6.46 -3.95
C PRO A 271 -14.85 -5.33 -3.19
N LEU A 272 -15.32 -4.09 -3.36
CA LEU A 272 -14.78 -2.95 -2.66
C LEU A 272 -15.34 -2.88 -1.24
N SER A 273 -14.43 -2.68 -0.29
CA SER A 273 -14.76 -2.53 1.11
C SER A 273 -13.78 -1.59 1.80
N GLY A 274 -14.17 -1.08 2.94
CA GLY A 274 -13.30 -0.39 3.86
C GLY A 274 -13.26 -1.08 5.22
N LEU A 275 -12.14 -0.92 5.92
CA LEU A 275 -11.95 -1.37 7.29
C LEU A 275 -10.99 -0.40 7.98
N THR A 276 -11.24 -0.07 9.21
CA THR A 276 -10.27 0.58 10.10
C THR A 276 -10.30 -0.07 11.47
N ALA A 277 -9.14 -0.37 12.02
CA ALA A 277 -9.01 -0.81 13.39
C ALA A 277 -9.25 0.36 14.37
N GLU A 278 -9.81 0.05 15.54
CA GLU A 278 -10.03 1.04 16.60
C GLU A 278 -8.72 1.54 17.22
N ALA A 279 -7.69 0.71 17.20
CA ALA A 279 -6.32 1.04 17.57
C ALA A 279 -5.34 0.32 16.63
N PHE A 280 -4.20 0.94 16.37
CA PHE A 280 -3.13 0.33 15.54
C PHE A 280 -2.10 -0.43 16.38
N GLY A 281 -2.14 -0.30 17.71
CA GLY A 281 -1.32 -1.04 18.64
C GLY A 281 -2.03 -1.24 19.97
N ARG A 282 -1.97 -2.46 20.53
CA ARG A 282 -2.50 -2.83 21.85
C ARG A 282 -1.92 -4.18 22.27
N ASN A 283 -1.68 -4.35 23.57
CA ASN A 283 -1.35 -5.65 24.15
C ASN A 283 -0.18 -6.34 23.41
N ARG A 284 0.95 -5.66 23.24
CA ARG A 284 2.15 -6.16 22.54
C ARG A 284 1.95 -6.46 21.05
N VAL A 285 0.85 -6.04 20.45
CA VAL A 285 0.57 -6.23 19.03
C VAL A 285 0.46 -4.88 18.34
N ALA A 286 1.23 -4.68 17.26
CA ALA A 286 1.08 -3.59 16.30
C ALA A 286 0.46 -4.10 14.99
N LEU A 287 -0.40 -3.34 14.35
CA LEU A 287 -1.07 -3.71 13.10
C LEU A 287 -0.46 -2.94 11.93
N VAL A 288 -0.17 -3.65 10.84
CA VAL A 288 0.40 -3.11 9.60
C VAL A 288 -0.44 -3.54 8.40
N GLY A 289 -0.70 -2.62 7.49
CA GLY A 289 -1.45 -2.87 6.26
C GLY A 289 -2.89 -3.31 6.51
N GLU A 290 -3.38 -4.31 5.77
CA GLU A 290 -4.79 -4.72 5.80
C GLU A 290 -5.25 -5.32 7.15
N ALA A 291 -4.34 -5.63 8.06
CA ALA A 291 -4.69 -5.98 9.43
C ALA A 291 -5.24 -4.76 10.22
N GLY A 292 -4.75 -3.56 9.92
CA GLY A 292 -5.16 -2.30 10.55
C GLY A 292 -6.13 -1.46 9.73
N HIS A 293 -6.03 -1.48 8.41
CA HIS A 293 -6.87 -0.67 7.52
C HIS A 293 -7.01 -1.28 6.12
N VAL A 294 -8.20 -1.16 5.56
CA VAL A 294 -8.51 -1.51 4.17
C VAL A 294 -9.20 -0.32 3.52
N ILE A 295 -8.74 0.08 2.36
CA ILE A 295 -9.32 1.17 1.56
C ILE A 295 -9.51 0.72 0.12
N PRO A 296 -10.53 1.25 -0.60
CA PRO A 296 -10.69 1.00 -2.02
C PRO A 296 -9.43 1.35 -2.82
N PRO A 297 -9.16 0.69 -3.97
CA PRO A 297 -7.97 0.91 -4.79
C PRO A 297 -8.02 2.24 -5.58
N ILE A 298 -8.60 3.28 -5.01
CA ILE A 298 -8.70 4.62 -5.60
C ILE A 298 -7.49 5.43 -5.15
N GLY A 299 -6.73 5.98 -6.11
CA GLY A 299 -5.52 6.73 -5.83
C GLY A 299 -4.37 5.92 -5.24
N ALA A 300 -4.37 4.60 -5.41
CA ALA A 300 -3.27 3.68 -5.04
C ALA A 300 -2.77 3.79 -3.57
N GLN A 301 -3.65 4.09 -2.60
CA GLN A 301 -3.23 4.39 -1.23
C GLN A 301 -2.95 3.16 -0.36
N GLY A 302 -3.58 1.99 -0.63
CA GLY A 302 -3.59 0.84 0.30
C GLY A 302 -2.20 0.36 0.72
N LEU A 303 -1.37 -0.06 -0.25
CA LEU A 303 -0.02 -0.55 0.06
C LEU A 303 0.90 0.58 0.53
N ASN A 304 0.78 1.79 0.00
CA ASN A 304 1.56 2.94 0.46
C ASN A 304 1.31 3.25 1.95
N LEU A 305 0.06 3.13 2.43
CA LEU A 305 -0.27 3.22 3.86
C LEU A 305 0.42 2.11 4.66
N GLY A 306 0.36 0.85 4.21
CA GLY A 306 1.01 -0.26 4.88
C GLY A 306 2.55 -0.14 4.96
N LEU A 307 3.18 0.42 3.93
CA LEU A 307 4.61 0.73 3.95
C LEU A 307 4.94 1.87 4.93
N ARG A 308 4.07 2.88 5.03
CA ARG A 308 4.20 3.94 6.05
C ARG A 308 3.97 3.41 7.47
N ASP A 309 3.09 2.41 7.65
CA ASP A 309 2.95 1.73 8.95
C ASP A 309 4.28 1.10 9.37
N ALA A 310 4.91 0.35 8.47
CA ALA A 310 6.19 -0.31 8.72
C ALA A 310 7.30 0.69 9.12
N ALA A 311 7.41 1.80 8.39
CA ALA A 311 8.39 2.85 8.68
C ALA A 311 8.11 3.54 10.03
N THR A 312 6.84 3.91 10.29
CA THR A 312 6.46 4.57 11.56
C THR A 312 6.69 3.65 12.76
N LEU A 313 6.40 2.34 12.62
CA LEU A 313 6.65 1.38 13.68
C LEU A 313 8.14 1.24 13.98
N ALA A 314 8.98 1.23 12.94
CA ALA A 314 10.43 1.18 13.09
C ALA A 314 10.98 2.38 13.88
N ASP A 315 10.48 3.59 13.63
CA ASP A 315 10.85 4.79 14.40
C ASP A 315 10.47 4.65 15.89
N CYS A 316 9.22 4.23 16.17
CA CYS A 316 8.76 4.06 17.55
C CYS A 316 9.59 3.01 18.30
N VAL A 317 9.95 1.92 17.60
CA VAL A 317 10.80 0.86 18.16
C VAL A 317 12.24 1.34 18.34
N ALA A 318 12.78 2.12 17.41
CA ALA A 318 14.12 2.71 17.53
C ALA A 318 14.21 3.65 18.74
N ASP A 319 13.20 4.52 18.95
CA ASP A 319 13.10 5.41 20.12
C ASP A 319 13.06 4.61 21.43
N ALA A 320 12.28 3.54 21.48
CA ALA A 320 12.18 2.67 22.64
C ALA A 320 13.51 1.98 22.97
N ARG A 321 14.21 1.49 21.94
CA ARG A 321 15.53 0.84 22.10
C ARG A 321 16.58 1.80 22.59
N ALA A 322 16.63 3.03 22.03
CA ALA A 322 17.53 4.09 22.49
C ALA A 322 17.28 4.50 23.94
N ALA A 323 16.08 4.29 24.44
CA ALA A 323 15.68 4.53 25.83
C ALA A 323 15.74 3.27 26.71
N GLU A 324 16.24 2.13 26.18
CA GLU A 324 16.27 0.82 26.86
C GLU A 324 14.88 0.38 27.36
N GLN A 325 13.83 0.80 26.65
CA GLN A 325 12.44 0.46 26.96
C GLN A 325 11.99 -0.84 26.26
N ASP A 326 10.99 -1.47 26.84
CA ASP A 326 10.32 -2.62 26.22
C ASP A 326 9.59 -2.19 24.92
N VAL A 327 10.02 -2.74 23.78
CA VAL A 327 9.47 -2.43 22.45
C VAL A 327 7.99 -2.81 22.27
N GLY A 328 7.48 -3.73 23.10
CA GLY A 328 6.07 -4.12 23.14
C GLY A 328 5.24 -3.39 24.20
N SER A 329 5.82 -2.37 24.87
CA SER A 329 5.14 -1.63 25.92
C SER A 329 3.94 -0.84 25.40
N ALA A 330 2.99 -0.52 26.30
CA ALA A 330 1.83 0.31 25.95
C ALA A 330 2.26 1.68 25.41
N ALA A 331 3.30 2.29 25.98
CA ALA A 331 3.80 3.60 25.55
C ALA A 331 4.23 3.61 24.08
N VAL A 332 4.94 2.57 23.62
CA VAL A 332 5.37 2.42 22.22
C VAL A 332 4.16 2.23 21.31
N LEU A 333 3.23 1.38 21.70
CA LEU A 333 2.03 1.06 20.91
C LEU A 333 1.06 2.23 20.84
N ASP A 334 0.92 3.02 21.90
CA ASP A 334 0.10 4.23 21.91
C ASP A 334 0.72 5.33 21.03
N ALA A 335 2.03 5.52 21.07
CA ALA A 335 2.75 6.44 20.19
C ALA A 335 2.58 6.04 18.72
N TYR A 336 2.75 4.77 18.40
CA TYR A 336 2.50 4.22 17.07
C TYR A 336 1.05 4.45 16.63
N SER A 337 0.06 4.07 17.47
CA SER A 337 -1.35 4.25 17.18
C SER A 337 -1.71 5.72 16.93
N ALA A 338 -1.18 6.65 17.71
CA ALA A 338 -1.45 8.08 17.55
C ALA A 338 -0.98 8.60 16.19
N ARG A 339 0.26 8.25 15.80
CA ARG A 339 0.84 8.63 14.49
C ARG A 339 0.04 8.04 13.33
N ARG A 340 -0.34 6.75 13.41
CA ARG A 340 -1.07 6.08 12.32
C ARG A 340 -2.51 6.53 12.19
N ARG A 341 -3.18 6.83 13.32
CA ARG A 341 -4.58 7.27 13.31
C ARG A 341 -4.82 8.49 12.42
N ILE A 342 -3.95 9.50 12.52
CA ILE A 342 -4.09 10.74 11.74
C ILE A 342 -3.96 10.42 10.24
N ASP A 343 -2.89 9.72 9.84
CA ASP A 343 -2.62 9.41 8.44
C ASP A 343 -3.72 8.52 7.85
N VAL A 344 -4.08 7.42 8.51
CA VAL A 344 -5.10 6.48 8.02
C VAL A 344 -6.47 7.13 7.94
N THR A 345 -6.89 7.89 8.98
CA THR A 345 -8.22 8.51 9.01
C THR A 345 -8.37 9.57 7.92
N SER A 346 -7.35 10.41 7.71
CA SER A 346 -7.36 11.42 6.64
C SER A 346 -7.45 10.78 5.26
N ARG A 347 -6.73 9.67 5.02
CA ARG A 347 -6.77 8.94 3.75
C ARG A 347 -8.10 8.27 3.50
N ILE A 348 -8.65 7.58 4.50
CA ILE A 348 -9.99 6.98 4.41
C ILE A 348 -11.02 8.05 4.05
N ALA A 349 -11.01 9.18 4.77
CA ALA A 349 -11.95 10.27 4.51
C ALA A 349 -11.80 10.83 3.08
N THR A 350 -10.57 11.07 2.62
CA THR A 350 -10.30 11.58 1.27
C THR A 350 -10.80 10.60 0.20
N VAL A 351 -10.45 9.32 0.32
CA VAL A 351 -10.86 8.29 -0.65
C VAL A 351 -12.37 8.08 -0.63
N ASP A 352 -13.02 8.09 0.54
CA ASP A 352 -14.47 7.93 0.67
C ASP A 352 -15.22 9.12 0.04
N VAL A 353 -14.79 10.36 0.31
CA VAL A 353 -15.36 11.57 -0.31
C VAL A 353 -15.19 11.54 -1.82
N LEU A 354 -14.00 11.19 -2.31
CA LEU A 354 -13.75 11.09 -3.75
C LEU A 354 -14.66 10.03 -4.38
N ASN A 355 -14.69 8.81 -3.83
CA ASN A 355 -15.51 7.72 -4.36
C ASN A 355 -17.00 8.09 -4.36
N ARG A 356 -17.53 8.61 -3.24
CA ARG A 356 -18.92 9.03 -3.16
C ARG A 356 -19.26 10.16 -4.13
N SER A 357 -18.33 11.06 -4.40
CA SER A 357 -18.53 12.12 -5.39
C SER A 357 -18.65 11.59 -6.82
N LEU A 358 -17.98 10.47 -7.13
CA LEU A 358 -18.05 9.83 -8.45
C LEU A 358 -19.37 9.11 -8.67
N ILE A 359 -19.86 8.36 -7.66
CA ILE A 359 -21.10 7.58 -7.75
C ILE A 359 -22.37 8.41 -7.44
N SER A 360 -22.21 9.63 -6.99
CA SER A 360 -23.37 10.50 -6.70
C SER A 360 -24.11 10.88 -7.98
N ALA A 361 -25.43 10.69 -8.02
CA ALA A 361 -26.29 11.15 -9.11
C ALA A 361 -26.78 12.61 -8.92
N LEU A 362 -26.37 13.29 -7.83
CA LEU A 362 -26.85 14.63 -7.49
C LEU A 362 -26.12 15.71 -8.32
N GLY A 363 -26.90 16.51 -9.07
CA GLY A 363 -26.38 17.60 -9.89
C GLY A 363 -25.45 18.58 -9.14
N PRO A 364 -25.77 19.03 -7.91
CA PRO A 364 -24.88 19.89 -7.14
C PRO A 364 -23.50 19.25 -6.85
N VAL A 365 -23.42 17.93 -6.64
CA VAL A 365 -22.16 17.21 -6.40
C VAL A 365 -21.32 17.17 -7.66
N HIS A 366 -21.95 16.93 -8.83
CA HIS A 366 -21.26 17.00 -10.12
C HIS A 366 -20.72 18.41 -10.40
N LEU A 367 -21.50 19.44 -10.11
CA LEU A 367 -21.07 20.83 -10.27
C LEU A 367 -19.90 21.16 -9.35
N ALA A 368 -19.98 20.81 -8.06
CA ALA A 368 -18.92 21.04 -7.09
C ALA A 368 -17.61 20.32 -7.48
N ARG A 369 -17.70 19.06 -7.97
CA ARG A 369 -16.56 18.32 -8.50
C ARG A 369 -15.97 19.02 -9.72
N GLY A 370 -16.81 19.42 -10.70
CA GLY A 370 -16.38 20.15 -11.88
C GLY A 370 -15.67 21.47 -11.55
N LEU A 371 -16.23 22.27 -10.63
CA LEU A 371 -15.60 23.49 -10.14
C LEU A 371 -14.28 23.22 -9.42
N GLY A 372 -14.19 22.15 -8.61
CA GLY A 372 -12.96 21.72 -7.96
C GLY A 372 -11.86 21.37 -8.97
N LEU A 373 -12.20 20.64 -10.04
CA LEU A 373 -11.25 20.31 -11.12
C LEU A 373 -10.82 21.57 -11.89
N VAL A 374 -11.73 22.50 -12.17
CA VAL A 374 -11.38 23.79 -12.77
C VAL A 374 -10.46 24.60 -11.85
N ALA A 375 -10.74 24.66 -10.55
CA ALA A 375 -9.87 25.34 -9.58
C ALA A 375 -8.46 24.73 -9.54
N LEU A 376 -8.36 23.39 -9.54
CA LEU A 376 -7.07 22.68 -9.64
C LEU A 376 -6.35 22.94 -10.97
N LYS A 377 -7.09 23.22 -12.06
CA LYS A 377 -6.49 23.57 -13.35
C LYS A 377 -5.93 24.99 -13.37
N THR A 378 -6.60 25.92 -12.70
CA THR A 378 -6.33 27.37 -12.82
C THR A 378 -5.48 27.92 -11.68
N LEU A 379 -5.58 27.34 -10.47
CA LEU A 379 -4.90 27.84 -9.26
C LEU A 379 -3.65 27.00 -8.95
N GLY A 380 -2.49 27.42 -9.48
CA GLY A 380 -1.22 26.71 -9.33
C GLY A 380 -0.82 26.38 -7.90
N PRO A 381 -0.94 27.28 -6.90
CA PRO A 381 -0.65 26.94 -5.49
C PRO A 381 -1.55 25.84 -4.94
N LEU A 382 -2.87 25.91 -5.17
CA LEU A 382 -3.83 24.87 -4.73
C LEU A 382 -3.52 23.52 -5.37
N ARG A 383 -3.17 23.54 -6.66
CA ARG A 383 -2.77 22.36 -7.41
C ARG A 383 -1.53 21.69 -6.80
N ARG A 384 -0.47 22.45 -6.49
CA ARG A 384 0.74 21.91 -5.86
C ARG A 384 0.48 21.34 -4.48
N ILE A 385 -0.34 22.00 -3.66
CA ILE A 385 -0.75 21.49 -2.34
C ILE A 385 -1.51 20.17 -2.50
N ALA A 386 -2.50 20.12 -3.39
CA ALA A 386 -3.28 18.90 -3.61
C ALA A 386 -2.42 17.72 -4.07
N VAL A 387 -1.46 17.96 -4.96
CA VAL A 387 -0.52 16.94 -5.44
C VAL A 387 0.40 16.49 -4.32
N ARG A 388 1.02 17.40 -3.56
CA ARG A 388 1.89 17.05 -2.44
C ARG A 388 1.17 16.25 -1.37
N GLU A 389 0.02 16.72 -0.90
CA GLU A 389 -0.78 16.01 0.10
C GLU A 389 -1.31 14.66 -0.41
N GLY A 390 -1.61 14.56 -1.70
CA GLY A 390 -2.03 13.30 -2.34
C GLY A 390 -0.94 12.23 -2.31
N LEU A 391 0.31 12.60 -2.55
CA LEU A 391 1.42 11.69 -2.79
C LEU A 391 2.38 11.55 -1.61
N ALA A 392 2.64 12.64 -0.89
CA ALA A 392 3.56 12.71 0.25
C ALA A 392 2.95 13.59 1.34
N PRO A 393 1.98 13.08 2.10
CA PRO A 393 1.31 13.87 3.13
C PRO A 393 2.29 14.26 4.24
N ALA A 394 2.09 15.45 4.81
CA ALA A 394 2.88 15.93 5.94
C ALA A 394 2.83 15.01 7.18
N SER A 395 1.77 14.18 7.28
CA SER A 395 1.66 13.14 8.33
C SER A 395 2.55 11.91 8.12
N ALA A 396 3.21 11.78 6.97
CA ALA A 396 4.10 10.67 6.65
C ALA A 396 5.57 11.07 6.89
N ASP A 397 5.94 11.27 8.16
CA ASP A 397 7.24 11.80 8.60
C ASP A 397 8.12 10.74 9.29
N ALA A 398 8.07 9.48 8.82
CA ALA A 398 8.97 8.45 9.35
C ALA A 398 10.33 8.47 8.62
N ASP A 399 11.42 8.22 9.37
CA ASP A 399 12.80 8.34 8.85
C ASP A 399 13.02 7.56 7.55
N LEU A 400 12.58 6.31 7.49
CA LEU A 400 12.77 5.46 6.31
C LEU A 400 12.02 5.94 5.05
N LEU A 401 11.10 6.89 5.15
CA LEU A 401 10.38 7.47 4.01
C LEU A 401 11.13 8.62 3.33
N HIS A 402 12.29 9.01 3.85
CA HIS A 402 13.11 10.11 3.36
C HIS A 402 14.45 9.60 2.82
N PRO A 403 15.14 10.39 1.99
CA PRO A 403 16.55 10.14 1.67
C PRO A 403 17.38 10.03 2.95
N ASP A 404 18.40 9.16 2.98
CA ASP A 404 19.23 8.88 4.18
C ASP A 404 18.48 8.32 5.40
N GLY A 405 17.27 7.82 5.21
CA GLY A 405 16.43 7.34 6.30
C GLY A 405 17.03 6.19 7.09
N ALA A 406 17.76 5.29 6.44
CA ALA A 406 18.46 4.19 7.12
C ALA A 406 19.50 4.69 8.12
N ARG A 407 20.27 5.73 7.76
CA ARG A 407 21.23 6.38 8.65
C ARG A 407 20.53 7.05 9.83
N ARG A 408 19.46 7.83 9.57
CA ARG A 408 18.68 8.49 10.62
C ARG A 408 18.08 7.50 11.62
N LEU A 409 17.50 6.41 11.12
CA LEU A 409 16.92 5.36 11.95
C LEU A 409 18.00 4.68 12.82
N SER A 410 19.19 4.43 12.28
CA SER A 410 20.32 3.86 13.02
C SER A 410 20.81 4.81 14.13
N GLU A 411 20.95 6.10 13.81
CA GLU A 411 21.33 7.13 14.79
C GLU A 411 20.27 7.26 15.91
N ARG A 412 18.98 7.21 15.54
CA ARG A 412 17.86 7.18 16.49
C ARG A 412 17.94 5.97 17.42
N ALA A 413 18.11 4.78 16.88
CA ALA A 413 18.17 3.53 17.65
C ALA A 413 19.39 3.45 18.60
N SER A 414 20.49 4.13 18.27
CA SER A 414 21.71 4.21 19.12
C SER A 414 21.67 5.33 20.16
N GLY A 415 20.64 6.19 20.16
CA GLY A 415 20.55 7.36 21.03
C GLY A 415 21.46 8.53 20.63
N ALA A 416 22.22 8.43 19.53
CA ALA A 416 23.15 9.46 19.08
C ALA A 416 22.47 10.80 18.73
N ALA A 417 21.20 10.74 18.29
CA ALA A 417 20.43 11.93 17.96
C ALA A 417 20.09 12.83 19.16
N ARG A 418 20.15 12.32 20.39
CA ARG A 418 19.86 13.10 21.61
C ARG A 418 21.02 14.00 22.05
N HIS A 419 22.25 13.75 21.58
CA HIS A 419 23.45 14.51 21.98
C HIS A 419 23.76 15.71 21.08
N SER A 420 23.07 15.86 19.94
CA SER A 420 23.27 16.98 19.01
C SER A 420 22.28 18.14 19.22
N ALA A 421 21.28 17.99 20.11
CA ALA A 421 20.25 18.99 20.40
C ALA A 421 20.34 19.55 21.84
N ALA A 422 21.40 19.23 22.62
CA ALA A 422 21.74 19.80 23.91
C ALA A 422 22.99 20.76 23.74
#